data_83f8f9b2793dd5702e7a725ec4133894
#
_entry.id   83f8f9b2793dd5702e7a725ec4133894
#
_cell.length_a   1.000
_cell.length_b   1.000
_cell.length_c   1.000
_cell.angle_alpha   90.00
_cell.angle_beta   90.00
_cell.angle_gamma   90.00
#
_symmetry.space_group_name_H-M   'P 1'
#
loop_
_entity.id
_entity.type
_entity.pdbx_description
1 polymer ?
#
loop_
_entity_poly.entity_id
_entity_poly.type
_entity_poly.pdbx_seq_one_letter_code
_entity_poly.pdbx_strand_id
1 'polypeptide(L)'
;MGKKNRKKNTSNLPFVSVCTPTYNRRVFIPQLIKNFLLQDYPKDKMEWIIIDDGTDSVEDLFKNVECVKYFRYEEKIKLGKKRNLMHEKSCGDILVYMDDDDYYPSDRISHAVKKLQSRPKALCAGSSIVYIYFNDLEKIYQFGPYGP
;
A
#
# COMPACT_ATOMS: atom_id res chain seq x y z
N MET A 1 23.71 -29.76 8.91
CA MET A 1 24.04 -28.55 8.16
C MET A 1 23.07 -27.42 8.57
N GLY A 2 23.52 -26.52 9.44
CA GLY A 2 22.68 -25.46 10.00
C GLY A 2 22.49 -24.34 9.00
N LYS A 3 21.24 -24.04 8.67
CA LYS A 3 20.89 -22.83 7.92
C LYS A 3 21.19 -21.60 8.80
N LYS A 4 22.27 -20.86 8.50
CA LYS A 4 22.54 -19.56 9.09
C LYS A 4 21.42 -18.61 8.68
N ASN A 5 20.50 -18.29 9.60
CA ASN A 5 19.58 -17.17 9.46
C ASN A 5 20.44 -15.89 9.35
N ARG A 6 20.59 -15.36 8.14
CA ARG A 6 21.10 -14.00 7.93
C ARG A 6 20.07 -13.05 8.51
N LYS A 7 20.30 -12.50 9.71
CA LYS A 7 19.59 -11.31 10.17
C LYS A 7 19.77 -10.24 9.09
N LYS A 8 18.69 -9.91 8.37
CA LYS A 8 18.69 -8.78 7.45
C LYS A 8 19.05 -7.54 8.28
N ASN A 9 20.06 -6.81 7.86
CA ASN A 9 20.48 -5.56 8.52
C ASN A 9 19.39 -4.51 8.25
N THR A 10 18.46 -4.32 9.18
CA THR A 10 17.29 -3.43 9.06
C THR A 10 17.63 -1.98 9.36
N SER A 11 18.86 -1.70 9.82
CA SER A 11 19.28 -0.38 10.29
C SER A 11 19.29 0.72 9.19
N ASN A 12 19.25 0.34 7.91
CA ASN A 12 19.36 1.28 6.77
C ASN A 12 18.13 1.28 5.84
N LEU A 13 16.99 0.73 6.29
CA LEU A 13 15.75 0.77 5.52
C LEU A 13 15.03 2.10 5.75
N PRO A 14 14.53 2.78 4.68
CA PRO A 14 13.74 4.00 4.82
C PRO A 14 12.42 3.72 5.56
N PHE A 15 11.87 4.75 6.19
CA PHE A 15 10.52 4.68 6.73
C PHE A 15 9.51 4.83 5.59
N VAL A 16 8.48 3.99 5.57
CA VAL A 16 7.50 3.93 4.47
C VAL A 16 6.12 4.31 4.99
N SER A 17 5.45 5.23 4.30
CA SER A 17 4.03 5.48 4.49
C SER A 17 3.23 4.76 3.41
N VAL A 18 2.46 3.76 3.81
CA VAL A 18 1.47 3.13 2.93
C VAL A 18 0.23 4.00 2.92
N CYS A 19 -0.31 4.31 1.75
CA CYS A 19 -1.40 5.26 1.56
C CYS A 19 -2.61 4.58 0.90
N THR A 20 -3.75 4.57 1.59
CA THR A 20 -5.00 3.99 1.09
C THR A 20 -6.14 5.02 1.17
N PRO A 21 -6.65 5.50 0.03
CA PRO A 21 -7.91 6.23 -0.02
C PRO A 21 -9.07 5.24 -0.05
N THR A 22 -10.09 5.44 0.77
CA THR A 22 -11.29 4.59 0.75
C THR A 22 -12.58 5.41 0.75
N TYR A 23 -13.66 4.85 0.18
CA TYR A 23 -15.00 5.44 0.13
C TYR A 23 -16.06 4.35 -0.07
N ASN A 24 -16.82 4.02 0.98
CA ASN A 24 -17.87 2.98 0.93
C ASN A 24 -17.36 1.62 0.42
N ARG A 25 -16.21 1.17 0.92
CA ARG A 25 -15.51 -0.04 0.47
C ARG A 25 -15.37 -1.11 1.56
N ARG A 26 -16.27 -1.13 2.54
CA ARG A 26 -16.22 -2.04 3.70
C ARG A 26 -15.93 -3.50 3.31
N VAL A 27 -16.53 -3.99 2.23
CA VAL A 27 -16.38 -5.40 1.79
C VAL A 27 -14.95 -5.76 1.35
N PHE A 28 -14.14 -4.79 0.93
CA PHE A 28 -12.76 -5.00 0.48
C PHE A 28 -11.73 -4.88 1.60
N ILE A 29 -12.08 -4.17 2.70
CA ILE A 29 -11.14 -3.87 3.78
C ILE A 29 -10.53 -5.11 4.44
N PRO A 30 -11.26 -6.21 4.70
CA PRO A 30 -10.64 -7.41 5.28
C PRO A 30 -9.52 -7.99 4.41
N GLN A 31 -9.70 -8.01 3.08
CA GLN A 31 -8.66 -8.49 2.17
C GLN A 31 -7.48 -7.50 2.10
N LEU A 32 -7.75 -6.21 2.10
CA LEU A 32 -6.71 -5.18 2.13
C LEU A 32 -5.85 -5.29 3.41
N ILE A 33 -6.47 -5.47 4.57
CA ILE A 33 -5.75 -5.70 5.84
C ILE A 33 -4.86 -6.93 5.73
N LYS A 34 -5.36 -8.03 5.17
CA LYS A 34 -4.57 -9.24 4.94
C LYS A 34 -3.37 -8.97 4.03
N ASN A 35 -3.56 -8.25 2.92
CA ASN A 35 -2.48 -7.86 2.01
C ASN A 35 -1.41 -7.02 2.73
N PHE A 36 -1.82 -6.08 3.59
CA PHE A 36 -0.90 -5.24 4.38
C PHE A 36 -0.13 -6.05 5.43
N LEU A 37 -0.80 -6.93 6.17
CA LEU A 37 -0.17 -7.75 7.20
C LEU A 37 0.85 -8.74 6.63
N LEU A 38 0.63 -9.23 5.40
CA LEU A 38 1.52 -10.15 4.69
C LEU A 38 2.75 -9.47 4.07
N GLN A 39 2.86 -8.13 4.10
CA GLN A 39 4.04 -7.45 3.56
C GLN A 39 5.31 -7.86 4.32
N ASP A 40 6.36 -8.14 3.55
CA ASP A 40 7.68 -8.58 4.05
C ASP A 40 8.56 -7.45 4.60
N TYR A 41 8.06 -6.21 4.56
CA TYR A 41 8.74 -5.03 5.09
C TYR A 41 8.58 -4.95 6.61
N PRO A 42 9.63 -4.52 7.37
CA PRO A 42 9.57 -4.44 8.83
C PRO A 42 8.45 -3.51 9.32
N LYS A 43 7.64 -3.99 10.25
CA LYS A 43 6.46 -3.25 10.75
C LYS A 43 6.86 -1.97 11.52
N ASP A 44 8.02 -1.99 12.17
CA ASP A 44 8.61 -0.83 12.86
C ASP A 44 9.20 0.22 11.89
N LYS A 45 9.20 -0.08 10.59
CA LYS A 45 9.68 0.80 9.52
C LYS A 45 8.56 1.25 8.58
N MET A 46 7.32 1.14 9.00
CA MET A 46 6.20 1.61 8.19
C MET A 46 5.02 2.10 9.04
N GLU A 47 4.22 2.95 8.42
CA GLU A 47 2.91 3.37 8.88
C GLU A 47 1.89 3.18 7.77
N TRP A 48 0.61 3.16 8.12
CA TRP A 48 -0.48 3.04 7.16
C TRP A 48 -1.46 4.19 7.31
N ILE A 49 -1.46 5.09 6.33
CA ILE A 49 -2.33 6.25 6.28
C ILE A 49 -3.62 5.88 5.54
N ILE A 50 -4.74 5.97 6.22
CA ILE A 50 -6.05 5.70 5.63
C ILE A 50 -6.88 6.97 5.68
N ILE A 51 -7.41 7.39 4.55
CA ILE A 51 -8.39 8.47 4.46
C ILE A 51 -9.71 7.89 3.97
N ASP A 52 -10.71 7.95 4.84
CA ASP A 52 -12.08 7.50 4.59
C ASP A 52 -13.02 8.69 4.58
N ASP A 53 -13.73 8.87 3.48
CA ASP A 53 -14.77 9.88 3.29
C ASP A 53 -16.11 9.25 2.84
N GLY A 54 -16.26 7.94 3.08
CA GLY A 54 -17.50 7.20 2.82
C GLY A 54 -18.61 7.53 3.82
N THR A 55 -19.83 7.16 3.53
CA THR A 55 -20.97 7.28 4.47
C THR A 55 -20.97 6.16 5.52
N ASP A 56 -20.34 5.02 5.20
CA ASP A 56 -20.12 3.89 6.10
C ASP A 56 -18.66 3.88 6.53
N SER A 57 -18.37 4.35 7.76
CA SER A 57 -17.03 4.35 8.33
C SER A 57 -16.51 2.94 8.50
N VAL A 58 -15.25 2.72 8.12
CA VAL A 58 -14.58 1.41 8.26
C VAL A 58 -13.55 1.38 9.39
N GLU A 59 -13.55 2.38 10.27
CA GLU A 59 -12.60 2.52 11.38
C GLU A 59 -12.58 1.30 12.31
N ASP A 60 -13.74 0.71 12.54
CA ASP A 60 -13.91 -0.48 13.37
C ASP A 60 -13.10 -1.69 12.90
N LEU A 61 -12.87 -1.81 11.60
CA LEU A 61 -12.10 -2.90 11.00
C LEU A 61 -10.58 -2.76 11.23
N PHE A 62 -10.11 -1.55 11.53
CA PHE A 62 -8.68 -1.27 11.73
C PHE A 62 -8.23 -1.26 13.19
N LYS A 63 -9.13 -1.38 14.16
CA LYS A 63 -8.83 -1.25 15.61
C LYS A 63 -7.70 -2.15 16.12
N ASN A 64 -7.50 -3.31 15.50
CA ASN A 64 -6.49 -4.29 15.91
C ASN A 64 -5.30 -4.35 14.93
N VAL A 65 -5.15 -3.36 14.05
CA VAL A 65 -4.06 -3.29 13.09
C VAL A 65 -3.06 -2.25 13.56
N GLU A 66 -1.86 -2.70 13.90
CA GLU A 66 -0.77 -1.81 14.29
C GLU A 66 -0.34 -0.91 13.13
N CYS A 67 0.27 0.23 13.44
CA CYS A 67 0.82 1.20 12.50
C CYS A 67 -0.22 1.95 11.66
N VAL A 68 -1.53 1.79 11.92
CA VAL A 68 -2.59 2.50 11.19
C VAL A 68 -2.81 3.89 11.77
N LYS A 69 -2.86 4.88 10.89
CA LYS A 69 -3.35 6.23 11.15
C LYS A 69 -4.59 6.47 10.30
N TYR A 70 -5.75 6.38 10.92
CA TYR A 70 -7.04 6.52 10.27
C TYR A 70 -7.57 7.94 10.40
N PHE A 71 -8.02 8.51 9.26
CA PHE A 71 -8.56 9.86 9.18
C PHE A 71 -9.93 9.83 8.52
N ARG A 72 -10.95 10.21 9.28
CA ARG A 72 -12.33 10.32 8.83
C ARG A 72 -12.63 11.73 8.31
N TYR A 73 -13.35 11.80 7.19
CA TYR A 73 -13.92 13.03 6.64
C TYR A 73 -15.40 12.84 6.38
N GLU A 74 -16.20 13.81 6.79
CA GLU A 74 -17.66 13.76 6.66
C GLU A 74 -18.14 14.02 5.22
N GLU A 75 -17.39 14.83 4.48
CA GLU A 75 -17.72 15.17 3.11
C GLU A 75 -16.83 14.41 2.12
N LYS A 76 -17.43 14.00 0.99
CA LYS A 76 -16.71 13.34 -0.09
C LYS A 76 -15.61 14.24 -0.66
N ILE A 77 -14.40 13.74 -0.71
CA ILE A 77 -13.21 14.43 -1.20
C ILE A 77 -12.83 13.89 -2.58
N LYS A 78 -12.46 14.77 -3.51
CA LYS A 78 -11.90 14.32 -4.80
C LYS A 78 -10.63 13.52 -4.59
N LEU A 79 -10.43 12.43 -5.34
CA LEU A 79 -9.31 11.50 -5.16
C LEU A 79 -7.93 12.18 -5.13
N GLY A 80 -7.68 13.15 -6.04
CA GLY A 80 -6.40 13.88 -6.04
C GLY A 80 -6.17 14.68 -4.75
N LYS A 81 -7.22 15.36 -4.22
CA LYS A 81 -7.13 16.05 -2.92
C LYS A 81 -6.91 15.06 -1.77
N LYS A 82 -7.58 13.90 -1.81
CA LYS A 82 -7.40 12.84 -0.81
C LYS A 82 -5.96 12.32 -0.80
N ARG A 83 -5.36 12.11 -1.98
CA ARG A 83 -3.94 11.73 -2.11
C ARG A 83 -3.00 12.80 -1.56
N ASN A 84 -3.24 14.09 -1.83
CA ASN A 84 -2.45 15.17 -1.24
C ASN A 84 -2.54 15.19 0.29
N LEU A 85 -3.74 15.03 0.85
CA LEU A 85 -3.94 14.93 2.30
C LEU A 85 -3.19 13.74 2.90
N MET A 86 -3.13 12.59 2.21
CA MET A 86 -2.32 11.46 2.68
C MET A 86 -0.83 11.81 2.72
N HIS A 87 -0.31 12.55 1.72
CA HIS A 87 1.08 13.03 1.75
C HIS A 87 1.36 13.95 2.95
N GLU A 88 0.44 14.89 3.23
CA GLU A 88 0.55 15.80 4.38
C GLU A 88 0.56 15.07 5.73
N LYS A 89 -0.12 13.92 5.80
CA LYS A 89 -0.22 13.09 7.02
C LYS A 89 0.90 12.06 7.15
N SER A 90 1.66 11.86 6.09
CA SER A 90 2.73 10.85 6.01
C SER A 90 4.02 11.35 6.65
N CYS A 91 4.74 10.44 7.33
CA CYS A 91 6.06 10.70 7.90
C CYS A 91 7.16 9.90 7.17
N GLY A 92 6.79 9.08 6.17
CA GLY A 92 7.72 8.21 5.46
C GLY A 92 8.57 8.94 4.43
N ASP A 93 9.80 8.46 4.27
CA ASP A 93 10.70 8.88 3.19
C ASP A 93 10.19 8.43 1.81
N ILE A 94 9.39 7.35 1.81
CA ILE A 94 8.80 6.76 0.61
C ILE A 94 7.30 6.55 0.83
N LEU A 95 6.50 6.98 -0.13
CA LEU A 95 5.06 6.75 -0.16
C LEU A 95 4.75 5.57 -1.07
N VAL A 96 3.96 4.61 -0.58
CA VAL A 96 3.50 3.45 -1.33
C VAL A 96 1.98 3.42 -1.34
N TYR A 97 1.37 3.55 -2.52
CA TYR A 97 -0.08 3.41 -2.64
C TYR A 97 -0.50 1.95 -2.64
N MET A 98 -1.55 1.68 -1.87
CA MET A 98 -2.30 0.42 -1.89
C MET A 98 -3.79 0.78 -1.91
N ASP A 99 -4.40 0.72 -3.08
CA ASP A 99 -5.84 0.97 -3.25
C ASP A 99 -6.65 -0.17 -2.60
N ASP A 100 -7.88 0.10 -2.20
CA ASP A 100 -8.63 -0.78 -1.29
C ASP A 100 -9.21 -2.03 -1.96
N ASP A 101 -9.31 -2.07 -3.29
CA ASP A 101 -9.89 -3.14 -4.10
C ASP A 101 -8.88 -3.94 -4.94
N ASP A 102 -7.58 -3.65 -4.79
CA ASP A 102 -6.52 -4.33 -5.53
C ASP A 102 -5.87 -5.48 -4.74
N TYR A 103 -5.25 -6.42 -5.46
CA TYR A 103 -4.36 -7.42 -4.90
C TYR A 103 -2.92 -6.92 -4.87
N TYR A 104 -2.27 -7.10 -3.73
CA TYR A 104 -0.86 -6.76 -3.55
C TYR A 104 -0.07 -7.97 -3.06
N PRO A 105 1.00 -8.39 -3.79
CA PRO A 105 1.89 -9.44 -3.34
C PRO A 105 2.66 -9.02 -2.08
N SER A 106 3.17 -9.99 -1.33
CA SER A 106 3.84 -9.74 -0.05
C SER A 106 5.12 -8.91 -0.15
N ASP A 107 5.72 -8.82 -1.31
CA ASP A 107 6.91 -8.01 -1.57
C ASP A 107 6.62 -6.62 -2.19
N ARG A 108 5.35 -6.20 -2.23
CA ARG A 108 4.95 -4.93 -2.85
C ARG A 108 5.74 -3.73 -2.31
N ILE A 109 5.90 -3.65 -0.98
CA ILE A 109 6.60 -2.55 -0.32
C ILE A 109 8.11 -2.69 -0.50
N SER A 110 8.68 -3.84 -0.19
CA SER A 110 10.12 -4.06 -0.30
C SER A 110 10.63 -3.94 -1.73
N HIS A 111 9.83 -4.39 -2.71
CA HIS A 111 10.14 -4.22 -4.13
C HIS A 111 10.13 -2.73 -4.55
N ALA A 112 9.12 -1.95 -4.14
CA ALA A 112 9.05 -0.51 -4.43
C ALA A 112 10.26 0.24 -3.86
N VAL A 113 10.60 0.00 -2.59
CA VAL A 113 11.79 0.56 -1.94
C VAL A 113 13.06 0.21 -2.70
N LYS A 114 13.26 -1.07 -3.02
CA LYS A 114 14.43 -1.53 -3.78
C LYS A 114 14.54 -0.86 -5.14
N LYS A 115 13.43 -0.68 -5.85
CA LYS A 115 13.40 -0.02 -7.16
C LYS A 115 13.81 1.45 -7.06
N LEU A 116 13.26 2.20 -6.11
CA LEU A 116 13.63 3.61 -5.88
C LEU A 116 15.09 3.75 -5.45
N GLN A 117 15.55 2.92 -4.50
CA GLN A 117 16.95 2.95 -4.06
C GLN A 117 17.96 2.58 -5.15
N SER A 118 17.57 1.73 -6.12
CA SER A 118 18.43 1.38 -7.26
C SER A 118 18.60 2.53 -8.27
N ARG A 119 17.81 3.57 -8.18
CA ARG A 119 17.80 4.74 -9.07
C ARG A 119 17.68 6.04 -8.27
N PRO A 120 18.76 6.54 -7.62
CA PRO A 120 18.70 7.68 -6.68
C PRO A 120 18.10 8.98 -7.26
N LYS A 121 18.06 9.12 -8.58
CA LYS A 121 17.44 10.27 -9.26
C LYS A 121 15.95 10.04 -9.59
N ALA A 122 15.42 8.83 -9.40
CA ALA A 122 14.01 8.54 -9.67
C ALA A 122 13.13 9.09 -8.54
N LEU A 123 12.12 9.85 -8.91
CA LEU A 123 11.12 10.39 -7.96
C LEU A 123 9.95 9.45 -7.77
N CYS A 124 9.71 8.51 -8.71
CA CYS A 124 8.65 7.52 -8.61
C CYS A 124 9.06 6.20 -9.26
N ALA A 125 8.40 5.13 -8.85
CA ALA A 125 8.52 3.80 -9.44
C ALA A 125 7.11 3.20 -9.60
N GLY A 126 6.86 2.56 -10.73
CA GLY A 126 5.61 1.89 -11.04
C GLY A 126 5.87 0.67 -11.92
N SER A 127 4.79 -0.05 -12.24
CA SER A 127 4.82 -1.15 -13.21
C SER A 127 4.25 -0.68 -14.55
N SER A 128 4.90 -1.07 -15.65
CA SER A 128 4.37 -0.93 -17.00
C SER A 128 3.48 -2.12 -17.40
N ILE A 129 3.35 -3.12 -16.53
CA ILE A 129 2.52 -4.31 -16.74
C ILE A 129 1.47 -4.36 -15.64
N VAL A 130 0.21 -4.58 -16.03
CA VAL A 130 -0.92 -4.77 -15.13
C VAL A 130 -1.53 -6.14 -15.39
N TYR A 131 -1.84 -6.89 -14.34
CA TYR A 131 -2.58 -8.14 -14.41
C TYR A 131 -3.99 -7.89 -13.89
N ILE A 132 -4.99 -8.33 -14.65
CA ILE A 132 -6.41 -8.22 -14.29
C ILE A 132 -7.01 -9.62 -14.29
N TYR A 133 -7.66 -9.99 -13.17
CA TYR A 133 -8.45 -11.22 -13.07
C TYR A 133 -9.89 -10.92 -13.42
N PHE A 134 -10.43 -11.67 -14.38
CA PHE A 134 -11.82 -11.61 -14.79
C PHE A 134 -12.58 -12.78 -14.16
N ASN A 135 -13.44 -12.47 -13.19
CA ASN A 135 -14.22 -13.48 -12.46
C ASN A 135 -15.10 -14.35 -13.36
N ASP A 136 -15.78 -13.72 -14.34
CA ASP A 136 -16.71 -14.42 -15.25
C ASP A 136 -15.99 -15.44 -16.13
N LEU A 137 -14.71 -15.20 -16.43
CA LEU A 137 -13.89 -16.04 -17.30
C LEU A 137 -12.92 -16.94 -16.51
N GLU A 138 -12.79 -16.71 -15.20
CA GLU A 138 -11.78 -17.34 -14.32
C GLU A 138 -10.35 -17.29 -14.91
N LYS A 139 -10.02 -16.14 -15.56
CA LYS A 139 -8.74 -15.94 -16.25
C LYS A 139 -8.05 -14.67 -15.83
N ILE A 140 -6.71 -14.74 -15.85
CA ILE A 140 -5.85 -13.57 -15.68
C ILE A 140 -5.34 -13.13 -17.05
N TYR A 141 -5.49 -11.85 -17.34
CA TYR A 141 -4.92 -11.22 -18.52
C TYR A 141 -3.83 -10.25 -18.14
N GLN A 142 -2.79 -10.19 -18.96
CA GLN A 142 -1.71 -9.22 -18.85
C GLN A 142 -1.96 -8.08 -19.82
N PHE A 143 -1.88 -6.85 -19.32
CA PHE A 143 -1.91 -5.62 -20.10
C PHE A 143 -0.55 -4.93 -20.01
N GLY A 144 -0.07 -4.40 -21.13
CA GLY A 144 1.28 -3.86 -21.23
C GLY A 144 2.27 -4.85 -21.85
N PRO A 145 3.60 -4.52 -21.88
CA PRO A 145 4.16 -3.33 -21.23
C PRO A 145 3.70 -2.03 -21.91
N TYR A 146 3.31 -1.05 -21.10
CA TYR A 146 3.08 0.30 -21.60
C TYR A 146 4.44 0.98 -21.73
N GLY A 147 4.64 1.73 -22.82
CA GLY A 147 5.85 2.51 -23.04
C GLY A 147 6.07 3.62 -22.01
N PRO A 148 7.29 4.17 -21.95
CA PRO A 148 7.60 5.34 -21.16
C PRO A 148 6.86 6.58 -21.68
#